data_9fd56574b878b04d9d36decf71b0423f
#
_entry.id   9fd56574b878b04d9d36decf71b0423f
#
_cell.length_a   1.000
_cell.length_b   1.000
_cell.length_c   1.000
_cell.angle_alpha   90.00
_cell.angle_beta   90.00
_cell.angle_gamma   90.00
#
_symmetry.space_group_name_H-M   'P 1'
#
loop_
_entity.id
_entity.type
_entity.pdbx_description
1 polymer ?
#
loop_
_entity_poly.entity_id
_entity_poly.type
_entity_poly.pdbx_seq_one_letter_code
_entity_poly.pdbx_strand_id
1 'polypeptide(L)'
;MWQKLFKKLYIVKKVHMSQGTTFTQYISALAAKDSSIPSSLLISVSNACKLIAKQVEQGALAGIIGSAGSGNVQGETQQKLDIISNDILLQACGKEASLAAMASEEMETIYPANAQGNLLLLFDPLDGSSNIDVNVSIGTIFSILKKNHAGPATEQDFLQSGKDQLAAGYVVYGPQTSLVYTTGQGVHMFTLDHETNEFLLIKENVQISPDTKEFAINMSNMRHWDQPVRRYIDECLQGKEGPRGKDFNMRWIASMVADVHRILTRGGVFMYPWDKREPHKPGKLRLMYEANPMSWLIEQAGGAAINGQQRILDLQPTQLHERVSVILGSKNEVERLHSYHLQQS
;
A
#
# COMPACT_ATOMS: atom_id res chain seq x y z
N MET A 1 -32.58 -31.81 -25.90
CA MET A 1 -32.76 -31.36 -24.49
C MET A 1 -31.58 -30.54 -23.99
N TRP A 2 -30.35 -30.86 -24.32
CA TRP A 2 -29.11 -30.14 -23.89
C TRP A 2 -28.92 -28.74 -24.51
N GLN A 3 -29.32 -28.52 -25.76
CA GLN A 3 -29.21 -27.21 -26.42
C GLN A 3 -30.15 -26.13 -25.85
N LYS A 4 -31.25 -26.50 -25.20
CA LYS A 4 -32.16 -25.55 -24.53
C LYS A 4 -31.64 -25.15 -23.12
N LEU A 5 -30.84 -26.01 -22.46
CA LEU A 5 -30.23 -25.71 -21.19
C LEU A 5 -29.06 -24.71 -21.36
N PHE A 6 -28.25 -24.85 -22.42
CA PHE A 6 -27.15 -23.94 -22.71
C PHE A 6 -27.61 -22.49 -23.04
N LYS A 7 -28.78 -22.35 -23.69
CA LYS A 7 -29.33 -21.00 -23.94
C LYS A 7 -29.87 -20.30 -22.69
N LYS A 8 -30.20 -21.02 -21.63
CA LYS A 8 -30.66 -20.42 -20.36
C LYS A 8 -29.51 -20.00 -19.43
N LEU A 9 -28.30 -20.53 -19.60
CA LEU A 9 -27.13 -20.16 -18.81
C LEU A 9 -26.36 -18.94 -19.38
N TYR A 10 -26.65 -18.50 -20.60
CA TYR A 10 -25.99 -17.37 -21.24
C TYR A 10 -26.81 -16.07 -21.25
N ILE A 11 -27.95 -16.05 -20.55
CA ILE A 11 -28.58 -14.80 -20.16
C ILE A 11 -28.05 -14.44 -18.74
N VAL A 12 -26.74 -14.30 -18.59
CA VAL A 12 -26.23 -13.23 -17.72
C VAL A 12 -26.81 -11.97 -18.33
N LYS A 13 -27.87 -11.43 -17.73
CA LYS A 13 -28.30 -10.06 -17.99
C LYS A 13 -27.00 -9.25 -18.06
N LYS A 14 -26.67 -8.69 -19.24
CA LYS A 14 -25.83 -7.50 -19.29
C LYS A 14 -26.55 -6.54 -18.36
N VAL A 15 -26.14 -6.52 -17.10
CA VAL A 15 -26.42 -5.39 -16.23
C VAL A 15 -25.76 -4.27 -17.00
N HIS A 16 -26.55 -3.43 -17.65
CA HIS A 16 -26.11 -2.11 -18.02
C HIS A 16 -25.73 -1.48 -16.68
N MET A 17 -24.48 -1.68 -16.27
CA MET A 17 -23.89 -0.83 -15.25
C MET A 17 -23.96 0.56 -15.89
N SER A 18 -24.81 1.42 -15.32
CA SER A 18 -24.71 2.84 -15.52
C SER A 18 -23.21 3.15 -15.48
N GLN A 19 -22.67 3.91 -16.44
CA GLN A 19 -21.24 4.23 -16.50
C GLN A 19 -20.83 4.70 -15.11
N GLY A 20 -20.12 3.83 -14.35
CA GLY A 20 -19.68 4.14 -13.00
C GLY A 20 -18.72 5.34 -13.06
N THR A 21 -18.67 6.16 -12.02
CA THR A 21 -17.74 7.29 -11.95
C THR A 21 -16.32 6.78 -12.07
N THR A 22 -15.57 7.23 -13.06
CA THR A 22 -14.17 6.86 -13.23
C THR A 22 -13.30 7.60 -12.22
N PHE A 23 -12.12 7.04 -11.90
CA PHE A 23 -11.14 7.71 -11.02
C PHE A 23 -10.78 9.11 -11.54
N THR A 24 -10.57 9.25 -12.85
CA THR A 24 -10.29 10.55 -13.49
C THR A 24 -11.40 11.56 -13.25
N GLN A 25 -12.66 11.17 -13.44
CA GLN A 25 -13.82 12.04 -13.19
C GLN A 25 -13.92 12.41 -11.71
N TYR A 26 -13.74 11.44 -10.82
CA TYR A 26 -13.83 11.62 -9.38
C TYR A 26 -12.78 12.62 -8.87
N ILE A 27 -11.51 12.39 -9.21
CA ILE A 27 -10.40 13.26 -8.80
C ILE A 27 -10.51 14.66 -9.39
N SER A 28 -10.93 14.79 -10.65
CA SER A 28 -11.13 16.09 -11.28
C SER A 28 -12.25 16.89 -10.62
N ALA A 29 -13.33 16.23 -10.20
CA ALA A 29 -14.42 16.85 -9.47
C ALA A 29 -14.01 17.30 -8.06
N LEU A 30 -13.12 16.56 -7.39
CA LEU A 30 -12.54 16.96 -6.11
C LEU A 30 -11.60 18.16 -6.28
N ALA A 31 -10.71 18.14 -7.26
CA ALA A 31 -9.77 19.24 -7.53
C ALA A 31 -10.47 20.54 -7.95
N ALA A 32 -11.65 20.46 -8.56
CA ALA A 32 -12.48 21.64 -8.85
C ALA A 32 -13.01 22.32 -7.59
N LYS A 33 -13.12 21.59 -6.46
CA LYS A 33 -13.54 22.12 -5.16
C LYS A 33 -12.36 22.53 -4.28
N ASP A 34 -11.23 21.83 -4.44
CA ASP A 34 -10.01 22.03 -3.66
C ASP A 34 -8.78 21.91 -4.57
N SER A 35 -8.21 23.03 -4.94
CA SER A 35 -7.06 23.13 -5.84
C SER A 35 -5.74 22.60 -5.22
N SER A 36 -5.72 22.29 -3.94
CA SER A 36 -4.57 21.66 -3.27
C SER A 36 -4.44 20.18 -3.62
N ILE A 37 -5.48 19.53 -4.15
CA ILE A 37 -5.47 18.12 -4.56
C ILE A 37 -4.58 17.94 -5.80
N PRO A 38 -3.57 17.07 -5.75
CA PRO A 38 -2.62 16.84 -6.85
C PRO A 38 -3.22 15.96 -7.96
N SER A 39 -4.34 16.40 -8.56
CA SER A 39 -5.19 15.58 -9.44
C SER A 39 -4.47 15.09 -10.69
N SER A 40 -3.68 15.94 -11.36
CA SER A 40 -2.93 15.58 -12.57
C SER A 40 -1.94 14.45 -12.28
N LEU A 41 -1.15 14.58 -11.20
CA LEU A 41 -0.18 13.56 -10.80
C LEU A 41 -0.87 12.26 -10.36
N LEU A 42 -1.99 12.33 -9.64
CA LEU A 42 -2.78 11.15 -9.26
C LEU A 42 -3.33 10.41 -10.49
N ILE A 43 -3.77 11.12 -11.52
CA ILE A 43 -4.21 10.54 -12.79
C ILE A 43 -3.03 9.87 -13.50
N SER A 44 -1.85 10.49 -13.52
CA SER A 44 -0.65 9.90 -14.12
C SER A 44 -0.19 8.64 -13.41
N VAL A 45 -0.21 8.63 -12.06
CA VAL A 45 0.05 7.41 -11.26
C VAL A 45 -0.97 6.31 -11.60
N SER A 46 -2.27 6.65 -11.65
CA SER A 46 -3.30 5.65 -11.99
C SER A 46 -3.11 5.05 -13.38
N ASN A 47 -2.71 5.86 -14.36
CA ASN A 47 -2.42 5.40 -15.71
C ASN A 47 -1.16 4.52 -15.77
N ALA A 48 -0.12 4.85 -15.01
CA ALA A 48 1.05 4.00 -14.85
C ALA A 48 0.65 2.62 -14.28
N CYS A 49 -0.18 2.61 -13.24
CA CYS A 49 -0.67 1.36 -12.62
C CYS A 49 -1.53 0.51 -13.56
N LYS A 50 -2.29 1.12 -14.49
CA LYS A 50 -2.99 0.36 -15.56
C LYS A 50 -1.99 -0.36 -16.48
N LEU A 51 -0.87 0.28 -16.80
CA LEU A 51 0.19 -0.34 -17.60
C LEU A 51 0.90 -1.47 -16.83
N ILE A 52 1.19 -1.27 -15.55
CA ILE A 52 1.76 -2.30 -14.68
C ILE A 52 0.80 -3.49 -14.57
N ALA A 53 -0.50 -3.26 -14.34
CA ALA A 53 -1.50 -4.31 -14.30
C ALA A 53 -1.44 -5.21 -15.54
N LYS A 54 -1.33 -4.60 -16.71
CA LYS A 54 -1.19 -5.35 -17.98
C LYS A 54 0.08 -6.19 -18.04
N GLN A 55 1.21 -5.69 -17.49
CA GLN A 55 2.45 -6.47 -17.41
C GLN A 55 2.31 -7.65 -16.44
N VAL A 56 1.72 -7.41 -15.26
CA VAL A 56 1.45 -8.46 -14.27
C VAL A 56 0.57 -9.57 -14.84
N GLU A 57 -0.50 -9.22 -15.57
CA GLU A 57 -1.38 -10.19 -16.22
C GLU A 57 -0.66 -11.03 -17.28
N GLN A 58 0.29 -10.46 -18.00
CA GLN A 58 1.09 -11.19 -19.00
C GLN A 58 2.12 -12.11 -18.36
N GLY A 59 2.69 -11.75 -17.23
CA GLY A 59 3.54 -12.59 -16.40
C GLY A 59 4.54 -13.45 -17.18
N ALA A 60 4.41 -14.76 -17.02
CA ALA A 60 5.28 -15.75 -17.69
C ALA A 60 5.22 -15.67 -19.21
N LEU A 61 4.09 -15.30 -19.81
CA LEU A 61 3.93 -15.22 -21.27
C LEU A 61 4.83 -14.11 -21.87
N ALA A 62 5.06 -13.03 -21.14
CA ALA A 62 5.96 -11.95 -21.54
C ALA A 62 7.43 -12.22 -21.18
N GLY A 63 7.76 -13.32 -20.49
CA GLY A 63 9.12 -13.65 -20.05
C GLY A 63 9.65 -12.71 -18.94
N ILE A 64 8.76 -12.03 -18.23
CA ILE A 64 9.10 -11.00 -17.21
C ILE A 64 9.05 -11.53 -15.78
N ILE A 65 8.80 -12.81 -15.58
CA ILE A 65 8.91 -13.51 -14.31
C ILE A 65 10.37 -13.91 -14.05
N GLY A 66 10.75 -13.97 -12.78
CA GLY A 66 12.06 -14.41 -12.30
C GLY A 66 13.04 -13.27 -12.04
N SER A 67 14.16 -13.63 -11.38
CA SER A 67 15.20 -12.69 -10.99
C SER A 67 15.79 -11.93 -12.19
N ALA A 68 16.06 -10.65 -11.98
CA ALA A 68 16.79 -9.83 -12.93
C ALA A 68 18.31 -10.16 -12.97
N GLY A 69 18.79 -10.96 -12.01
CA GLY A 69 20.22 -11.25 -11.84
C GLY A 69 21.00 -10.11 -11.17
N SER A 70 20.30 -9.08 -10.69
CA SER A 70 20.82 -7.95 -9.93
C SER A 70 20.16 -7.85 -8.55
N GLY A 71 20.81 -7.18 -7.62
CA GLY A 71 20.20 -6.75 -6.36
C GLY A 71 19.83 -5.28 -6.42
N ASN A 72 18.82 -4.87 -5.66
CA ASN A 72 18.54 -3.46 -5.44
C ASN A 72 19.62 -2.83 -4.53
N VAL A 73 19.56 -1.53 -4.37
CA VAL A 73 20.50 -0.75 -3.52
C VAL A 73 20.59 -1.20 -2.07
N GLN A 74 19.65 -2.04 -1.63
CA GLN A 74 19.58 -2.58 -0.27
C GLN A 74 20.02 -4.04 -0.17
N GLY A 75 20.50 -4.64 -1.29
CA GLY A 75 20.99 -6.02 -1.37
C GLY A 75 19.88 -7.06 -1.46
N GLU A 76 18.65 -6.67 -1.77
CA GLU A 76 17.55 -7.60 -2.05
C GLU A 76 17.57 -7.99 -3.53
N THR A 77 17.24 -9.25 -3.84
CA THR A 77 17.18 -9.73 -5.22
C THR A 77 16.06 -9.05 -5.97
N GLN A 78 16.38 -8.27 -6.99
CA GLN A 78 15.41 -7.61 -7.87
C GLN A 78 14.77 -8.63 -8.81
N GLN A 79 13.45 -8.57 -8.95
CA GLN A 79 12.71 -9.26 -9.99
C GLN A 79 12.65 -8.39 -11.25
N LYS A 80 12.52 -9.01 -12.41
CA LYS A 80 12.38 -8.26 -13.68
C LYS A 80 11.18 -7.32 -13.67
N LEU A 81 10.11 -7.75 -13.02
CA LEU A 81 8.88 -6.98 -12.94
C LEU A 81 9.02 -5.73 -12.05
N ASP A 82 9.90 -5.77 -11.02
CA ASP A 82 10.21 -4.58 -10.20
C ASP A 82 10.81 -3.47 -11.08
N ILE A 83 11.80 -3.84 -11.91
CA ILE A 83 12.45 -2.90 -12.82
C ILE A 83 11.46 -2.32 -13.83
N ILE A 84 10.63 -3.18 -14.46
CA ILE A 84 9.64 -2.76 -15.44
C ILE A 84 8.61 -1.81 -14.79
N SER A 85 8.13 -2.12 -13.61
CA SER A 85 7.16 -1.30 -12.88
C SER A 85 7.75 0.04 -12.48
N ASN A 86 9.01 0.05 -12.02
CA ASN A 86 9.74 1.28 -11.73
C ASN A 86 9.86 2.17 -12.97
N ASP A 87 10.30 1.63 -14.09
CA ASP A 87 10.46 2.38 -15.35
C ASP A 87 9.13 2.95 -15.86
N ILE A 88 8.05 2.18 -15.77
CA ILE A 88 6.70 2.65 -16.15
C ILE A 88 6.31 3.87 -15.32
N LEU A 89 6.48 3.84 -13.99
CA LEU A 89 6.17 4.96 -13.11
C LEU A 89 7.04 6.18 -13.42
N LEU A 90 8.34 6.00 -13.58
CA LEU A 90 9.27 7.09 -13.94
C LEU A 90 8.87 7.77 -15.26
N GLN A 91 8.58 6.96 -16.30
CA GLN A 91 8.25 7.50 -17.64
C GLN A 91 6.87 8.17 -17.68
N ALA A 92 5.87 7.60 -17.00
CA ALA A 92 4.52 8.14 -16.99
C ALA A 92 4.42 9.43 -16.16
N CYS A 93 5.00 9.44 -14.96
CA CYS A 93 4.91 10.56 -14.04
C CYS A 93 5.96 11.65 -14.32
N GLY A 94 7.13 11.31 -14.85
CA GLY A 94 8.22 12.25 -15.08
C GLY A 94 7.92 13.39 -16.07
N LYS A 95 6.82 13.28 -16.83
CA LYS A 95 6.33 14.31 -17.77
C LYS A 95 5.39 15.33 -17.12
N GLU A 96 4.98 15.10 -15.87
CA GLU A 96 4.07 15.98 -15.16
C GLU A 96 4.73 17.33 -14.81
N ALA A 97 4.16 18.42 -15.26
CA ALA A 97 4.71 19.76 -15.02
C ALA A 97 4.77 20.14 -13.54
N SER A 98 3.84 19.62 -12.72
CA SER A 98 3.79 19.83 -11.28
C SER A 98 4.79 19.02 -10.49
N LEU A 99 5.37 17.96 -11.08
CA LEU A 99 6.29 17.04 -10.38
C LEU A 99 7.71 17.59 -10.38
N ALA A 100 8.29 17.79 -9.19
CA ALA A 100 9.68 18.23 -9.02
C ALA A 100 10.67 17.07 -9.10
N ALA A 101 10.38 15.96 -8.43
CA ALA A 101 11.21 14.78 -8.41
C ALA A 101 10.43 13.56 -7.90
N MET A 102 11.02 12.39 -8.13
CA MET A 102 10.51 11.09 -7.62
C MET A 102 11.55 10.40 -6.76
N ALA A 103 11.10 9.62 -5.79
CA ALA A 103 11.91 8.68 -5.02
C ALA A 103 11.25 7.29 -5.08
N SER A 104 12.03 6.29 -5.44
CA SER A 104 11.59 4.90 -5.54
C SER A 104 12.33 4.02 -4.57
N GLU A 105 11.68 2.99 -4.06
CA GLU A 105 12.32 1.96 -3.24
C GLU A 105 13.48 1.28 -3.99
N GLU A 106 13.38 1.16 -5.31
CA GLU A 106 14.32 0.48 -6.19
C GLU A 106 15.53 1.35 -6.62
N MET A 107 15.54 2.63 -6.26
CA MET A 107 16.57 3.59 -6.67
C MET A 107 17.33 4.12 -5.45
N GLU A 108 18.65 4.26 -5.58
CA GLU A 108 19.50 4.79 -4.50
C GLU A 108 19.27 6.29 -4.23
N THR A 109 19.01 7.04 -5.30
CA THR A 109 18.86 8.49 -5.26
C THR A 109 17.54 8.93 -5.89
N ILE A 110 17.18 10.18 -5.67
CA ILE A 110 16.00 10.77 -6.29
C ILE A 110 16.13 10.87 -7.80
N TYR A 111 15.01 10.79 -8.49
CA TYR A 111 14.89 11.03 -9.95
C TYR A 111 14.36 12.46 -10.19
N PRO A 112 15.18 13.41 -10.66
CA PRO A 112 14.74 14.77 -10.96
C PRO A 112 13.76 14.79 -12.13
N ALA A 113 12.68 15.59 -12.04
CA ALA A 113 11.71 15.79 -13.11
C ALA A 113 11.71 17.25 -13.57
N ASN A 114 10.89 18.12 -12.96
CA ASN A 114 10.80 19.53 -13.35
C ASN A 114 11.22 20.44 -12.19
N ALA A 115 12.29 21.22 -12.38
CA ALA A 115 12.79 22.14 -11.34
C ALA A 115 11.75 23.18 -10.88
N GLN A 116 10.76 23.50 -11.70
CA GLN A 116 9.64 24.40 -11.37
C GLN A 116 8.45 23.67 -10.72
N GLY A 117 8.47 22.34 -10.69
CA GLY A 117 7.46 21.53 -10.02
C GLY A 117 7.48 21.76 -8.50
N ASN A 118 6.34 21.53 -7.88
CA ASN A 118 6.14 21.69 -6.43
C ASN A 118 5.64 20.42 -5.73
N LEU A 119 5.53 19.31 -6.45
CA LEU A 119 5.12 18.01 -5.92
C LEU A 119 6.30 17.03 -5.94
N LEU A 120 6.30 16.14 -4.98
CA LEU A 120 7.25 15.03 -4.86
C LEU A 120 6.45 13.73 -4.84
N LEU A 121 6.87 12.74 -5.62
CA LEU A 121 6.24 11.43 -5.66
C LEU A 121 7.18 10.38 -5.06
N LEU A 122 6.68 9.63 -4.07
CA LEU A 122 7.36 8.48 -3.50
C LEU A 122 6.57 7.23 -3.87
N PHE A 123 7.27 6.13 -4.20
CA PHE A 123 6.59 4.87 -4.49
C PHE A 123 7.48 3.65 -4.22
N ASP A 124 6.83 2.57 -3.80
CA ASP A 124 7.27 1.20 -4.00
C ASP A 124 6.61 0.72 -5.29
N PRO A 125 7.39 0.44 -6.34
CA PRO A 125 6.81 0.06 -7.63
C PRO A 125 6.08 -1.27 -7.58
N LEU A 126 6.52 -2.21 -6.71
CA LEU A 126 5.93 -3.54 -6.64
C LEU A 126 6.11 -4.23 -5.29
N ASP A 127 5.32 -3.83 -4.29
CA ASP A 127 5.24 -4.50 -2.98
C ASP A 127 4.91 -5.98 -3.12
N GLY A 128 5.62 -6.80 -2.35
CA GLY A 128 5.41 -8.24 -2.33
C GLY A 128 6.11 -9.01 -3.45
N SER A 129 7.27 -8.54 -3.94
CA SER A 129 8.03 -9.14 -5.07
C SER A 129 8.26 -10.65 -4.92
N SER A 130 8.38 -11.16 -3.69
CA SER A 130 8.49 -12.61 -3.43
C SER A 130 7.26 -13.43 -3.86
N ASN A 131 6.14 -12.77 -4.13
CA ASN A 131 4.89 -13.38 -4.56
C ASN A 131 4.73 -13.46 -6.10
N ILE A 132 5.62 -12.80 -6.85
CA ILE A 132 5.55 -12.75 -8.33
C ILE A 132 5.58 -14.15 -8.93
N ASP A 133 6.58 -14.95 -8.56
CA ASP A 133 6.83 -16.27 -9.17
C ASP A 133 5.81 -17.34 -8.76
N VAL A 134 5.03 -17.07 -7.71
CA VAL A 134 4.02 -18.00 -7.18
C VAL A 134 2.59 -17.54 -7.44
N ASN A 135 2.43 -16.49 -8.25
CA ASN A 135 1.13 -15.96 -8.69
C ASN A 135 0.19 -15.56 -7.52
N VAL A 136 0.74 -14.90 -6.52
CA VAL A 136 0.00 -14.32 -5.40
C VAL A 136 0.00 -12.81 -5.51
N SER A 137 -1.01 -12.13 -4.95
CA SER A 137 -1.22 -10.68 -5.08
C SER A 137 0.01 -9.87 -4.69
N ILE A 138 0.31 -8.89 -5.51
CA ILE A 138 1.37 -7.89 -5.40
C ILE A 138 0.76 -6.50 -5.64
N GLY A 139 1.53 -5.42 -5.50
CA GLY A 139 0.96 -4.11 -5.81
C GLY A 139 1.94 -2.96 -5.77
N THR A 140 1.48 -1.81 -6.21
CA THR A 140 2.21 -0.53 -6.17
C THR A 140 1.72 0.30 -5.00
N ILE A 141 2.63 0.88 -4.21
CA ILE A 141 2.31 1.84 -3.14
C ILE A 141 2.84 3.20 -3.53
N PHE A 142 2.08 4.27 -3.26
CA PHE A 142 2.53 5.62 -3.57
C PHE A 142 2.09 6.64 -2.52
N SER A 143 2.88 7.72 -2.40
CA SER A 143 2.48 8.94 -1.70
C SER A 143 2.99 10.19 -2.40
N ILE A 144 2.29 11.30 -2.19
CA ILE A 144 2.63 12.60 -2.77
C ILE A 144 2.86 13.59 -1.62
N LEU A 145 4.01 14.26 -1.68
CA LEU A 145 4.39 15.34 -0.77
C LEU A 145 4.49 16.68 -1.51
N LYS A 146 4.57 17.76 -0.76
CA LYS A 146 4.80 19.08 -1.30
C LYS A 146 6.26 19.48 -1.15
N LYS A 147 6.87 20.03 -2.21
CA LYS A 147 8.13 20.73 -2.14
C LYS A 147 7.89 22.16 -1.68
N ASN A 148 8.57 22.61 -0.64
CA ASN A 148 8.27 23.88 0.02
C ASN A 148 9.19 25.06 -0.37
N HIS A 149 10.06 24.88 -1.39
CA HIS A 149 10.96 25.93 -1.89
C HIS A 149 11.02 25.95 -3.42
N ALA A 150 11.55 27.04 -3.98
CA ALA A 150 11.83 27.15 -5.42
C ALA A 150 13.15 26.46 -5.81
N GLY A 151 13.29 26.07 -7.08
CA GLY A 151 14.50 25.43 -7.61
C GLY A 151 14.44 23.91 -7.63
N PRO A 152 15.54 23.24 -7.97
CA PRO A 152 15.62 21.78 -8.05
C PRO A 152 15.30 21.11 -6.73
N ALA A 153 14.63 19.96 -6.77
CA ALA A 153 14.40 19.14 -5.58
C ALA A 153 15.70 18.45 -5.14
N THR A 154 15.83 18.24 -3.85
CA THR A 154 16.89 17.51 -3.18
C THR A 154 16.32 16.36 -2.38
N GLU A 155 17.14 15.43 -1.93
CA GLU A 155 16.74 14.33 -1.06
C GLU A 155 16.08 14.83 0.24
N GLN A 156 16.59 15.95 0.78
CA GLN A 156 16.06 16.55 2.00
C GLN A 156 14.58 16.98 1.87
N ASP A 157 14.12 17.30 0.66
CA ASP A 157 12.72 17.69 0.42
C ASP A 157 11.75 16.54 0.64
N PHE A 158 12.21 15.31 0.51
CA PHE A 158 11.40 14.11 0.73
C PHE A 158 11.29 13.75 2.22
N LEU A 159 12.24 14.18 3.06
CA LEU A 159 12.30 13.81 4.47
C LEU A 159 11.24 14.54 5.29
N GLN A 160 9.96 14.28 4.96
CA GLN A 160 8.80 14.85 5.64
C GLN A 160 8.07 13.78 6.44
N SER A 161 7.43 14.22 7.52
CA SER A 161 6.60 13.36 8.37
C SER A 161 5.39 12.80 7.59
N GLY A 162 4.96 11.60 7.92
CA GLY A 162 3.83 10.95 7.22
C GLY A 162 2.52 11.73 7.28
N LYS A 163 2.35 12.62 8.27
CA LYS A 163 1.18 13.53 8.36
C LYS A 163 1.17 14.65 7.31
N ASP A 164 2.30 14.92 6.65
CA ASP A 164 2.45 16.00 5.67
C ASP A 164 2.13 15.54 4.23
N GLN A 165 1.68 14.29 4.06
CA GLN A 165 1.24 13.73 2.78
C GLN A 165 0.04 14.52 2.23
N LEU A 166 0.06 14.85 0.92
CA LEU A 166 -1.07 15.43 0.20
C LEU A 166 -2.00 14.36 -0.36
N ALA A 167 -1.44 13.22 -0.74
CA ALA A 167 -2.18 12.05 -1.18
C ALA A 167 -1.38 10.79 -0.87
N ALA A 168 -2.06 9.69 -0.61
CA ALA A 168 -1.48 8.36 -0.49
C ALA A 168 -2.42 7.31 -1.08
N GLY A 169 -1.86 6.22 -1.55
CA GLY A 169 -2.65 5.14 -2.10
C GLY A 169 -1.83 3.91 -2.46
N TYR A 170 -2.54 2.90 -2.91
CA TYR A 170 -1.93 1.70 -3.49
C TYR A 170 -2.81 1.13 -4.59
N VAL A 171 -2.20 0.35 -5.46
CA VAL A 171 -2.91 -0.54 -6.37
C VAL A 171 -2.53 -1.97 -6.04
N VAL A 172 -3.51 -2.83 -5.80
CA VAL A 172 -3.29 -4.27 -5.64
C VAL A 172 -3.62 -4.98 -6.95
N TYR A 173 -2.68 -5.78 -7.42
CA TYR A 173 -2.78 -6.65 -8.59
C TYR A 173 -3.05 -8.08 -8.10
N GLY A 174 -4.29 -8.55 -8.23
CA GLY A 174 -4.76 -9.83 -7.74
C GLY A 174 -5.93 -10.34 -8.58
N PRO A 175 -6.88 -11.09 -8.00
CA PRO A 175 -8.09 -11.52 -8.71
C PRO A 175 -8.87 -10.36 -9.34
N GLN A 176 -8.74 -9.17 -8.78
CA GLN A 176 -9.16 -7.89 -9.34
C GLN A 176 -8.02 -6.90 -9.17
N THR A 177 -7.84 -5.98 -10.11
CA THR A 177 -6.95 -4.84 -9.94
C THR A 177 -7.73 -3.72 -9.27
N SER A 178 -7.36 -3.38 -8.03
CA SER A 178 -8.06 -2.37 -7.24
C SER A 178 -7.13 -1.24 -6.84
N LEU A 179 -7.56 0.02 -7.10
CA LEU A 179 -6.91 1.24 -6.65
C LEU A 179 -7.61 1.74 -5.39
N VAL A 180 -6.83 2.02 -4.36
CA VAL A 180 -7.30 2.59 -3.09
C VAL A 180 -6.48 3.83 -2.78
N TYR A 181 -7.15 4.93 -2.42
CA TYR A 181 -6.44 6.19 -2.15
C TYR A 181 -7.14 7.05 -1.11
N THR A 182 -6.41 8.03 -0.60
CA THR A 182 -6.88 9.13 0.23
C THR A 182 -6.17 10.44 -0.12
N THR A 183 -6.88 11.55 0.06
CA THR A 183 -6.35 12.92 0.11
C THR A 183 -6.65 13.59 1.45
N GLY A 184 -6.82 12.78 2.51
CA GLY A 184 -7.20 13.25 3.84
C GLY A 184 -8.71 13.43 4.06
N GLN A 185 -9.54 13.06 3.10
CA GLN A 185 -11.00 13.18 3.15
C GLN A 185 -11.70 11.80 3.08
N GLY A 186 -11.16 10.82 3.83
CA GLY A 186 -11.62 9.43 3.80
C GLY A 186 -10.87 8.59 2.77
N VAL A 187 -11.21 7.30 2.72
CA VAL A 187 -10.60 6.31 1.83
C VAL A 187 -11.61 5.86 0.79
N HIS A 188 -11.18 5.81 -0.48
CA HIS A 188 -12.04 5.44 -1.60
C HIS A 188 -11.43 4.30 -2.39
N MET A 189 -12.26 3.36 -2.86
CA MET A 189 -11.85 2.18 -3.61
C MET A 189 -12.42 2.18 -5.02
N PHE A 190 -11.58 1.81 -5.98
CA PHE A 190 -11.91 1.67 -7.39
C PHE A 190 -11.42 0.30 -7.89
N THR A 191 -12.10 -0.24 -8.88
CA THR A 191 -11.68 -1.48 -9.56
C THR A 191 -11.46 -1.20 -11.03
N LEU A 192 -10.39 -1.75 -11.60
CA LEU A 192 -10.09 -1.64 -13.02
C LEU A 192 -11.12 -2.46 -13.82
N ASP A 193 -11.85 -1.77 -14.67
CA ASP A 193 -12.67 -2.39 -15.71
C ASP A 193 -11.81 -2.65 -16.94
N HIS A 194 -11.59 -3.90 -17.27
CA HIS A 194 -10.74 -4.32 -18.40
C HIS A 194 -11.36 -4.04 -19.76
N GLU A 195 -12.70 -3.86 -19.85
CA GLU A 195 -13.36 -3.51 -21.13
C GLU A 195 -13.10 -2.04 -21.50
N THR A 196 -13.19 -1.14 -20.52
CA THR A 196 -12.99 0.31 -20.73
C THR A 196 -11.58 0.77 -20.40
N ASN A 197 -10.78 -0.05 -19.73
CA ASN A 197 -9.47 0.28 -19.17
C ASN A 197 -9.52 1.48 -18.22
N GLU A 198 -10.61 1.57 -17.41
CA GLU A 198 -10.81 2.64 -16.44
C GLU A 198 -11.01 2.09 -15.01
N PHE A 199 -10.46 2.80 -14.01
CA PHE A 199 -10.76 2.53 -12.63
C PHE A 199 -12.15 3.09 -12.28
N LEU A 200 -13.10 2.22 -11.95
CA LEU A 200 -14.47 2.58 -11.60
C LEU A 200 -14.66 2.56 -10.09
N LEU A 201 -15.32 3.60 -9.56
CA LEU A 201 -15.62 3.74 -8.14
C LEU A 201 -16.53 2.59 -7.67
N ILE A 202 -16.09 1.87 -6.64
CA ILE A 202 -16.86 0.77 -6.03
C ILE A 202 -17.25 1.07 -4.58
N LYS A 203 -16.48 1.89 -3.87
CA LYS A 203 -16.78 2.23 -2.47
C LYS A 203 -16.18 3.58 -2.09
N GLU A 204 -16.99 4.43 -1.49
CA GLU A 204 -16.57 5.69 -0.88
C GLU A 204 -16.51 5.53 0.65
N ASN A 205 -15.66 6.34 1.28
CA ASN A 205 -15.56 6.45 2.74
C ASN A 205 -15.46 5.09 3.44
N VAL A 206 -14.50 4.27 2.99
CA VAL A 206 -14.22 2.96 3.60
C VAL A 206 -13.94 3.13 5.08
N GLN A 207 -14.57 2.29 5.89
CA GLN A 207 -14.38 2.26 7.34
C GLN A 207 -13.95 0.88 7.80
N ILE A 208 -12.97 0.84 8.71
CA ILE A 208 -12.49 -0.37 9.39
C ILE A 208 -13.25 -0.53 10.70
N SER A 209 -13.74 -1.75 10.97
CA SER A 209 -14.28 -2.06 12.29
C SER A 209 -13.18 -1.86 13.35
N PRO A 210 -13.46 -1.17 14.47
CA PRO A 210 -12.49 -0.99 15.54
C PRO A 210 -12.09 -2.30 16.21
N ASP A 211 -12.96 -3.31 16.17
CA ASP A 211 -12.71 -4.66 16.66
C ASP A 211 -12.51 -5.67 15.53
N THR A 212 -11.65 -6.66 15.77
CA THR A 212 -11.42 -7.74 14.81
C THR A 212 -11.17 -9.09 15.49
N LYS A 213 -11.21 -10.16 14.68
CA LYS A 213 -10.78 -11.52 15.03
C LYS A 213 -9.74 -12.05 14.03
N GLU A 214 -9.08 -11.15 13.32
CA GLU A 214 -8.06 -11.54 12.33
C GLU A 214 -6.77 -10.78 12.57
N PHE A 215 -5.64 -11.49 12.41
CA PHE A 215 -4.31 -10.89 12.43
C PHE A 215 -3.43 -11.48 11.32
N ALA A 216 -2.45 -10.70 10.88
CA ALA A 216 -1.47 -11.10 9.87
C ALA A 216 -0.06 -10.81 10.40
N ILE A 217 0.76 -11.84 10.48
CA ILE A 217 2.17 -11.77 10.90
C ILE A 217 2.89 -13.03 10.42
N ASN A 218 4.19 -12.93 10.12
CA ASN A 218 5.00 -14.10 9.81
C ASN A 218 5.33 -14.91 11.07
N MET A 219 4.48 -15.88 11.41
CA MET A 219 4.61 -16.71 12.61
C MET A 219 5.96 -17.44 12.75
N SER A 220 6.67 -17.69 11.64
CA SER A 220 7.98 -18.34 11.69
C SER A 220 9.04 -17.53 12.46
N ASN A 221 8.81 -16.24 12.64
CA ASN A 221 9.69 -15.32 13.35
C ASN A 221 9.35 -15.14 14.83
N MET A 222 8.34 -15.85 15.37
CA MET A 222 7.85 -15.67 16.75
C MET A 222 8.97 -15.70 17.82
N ARG A 223 9.97 -16.57 17.66
CA ARG A 223 11.11 -16.65 18.60
C ARG A 223 12.03 -15.42 18.62
N HIS A 224 11.87 -14.52 17.64
CA HIS A 224 12.71 -13.35 17.45
C HIS A 224 12.03 -12.03 17.80
N TRP A 225 10.71 -12.05 18.02
CA TRP A 225 9.96 -10.85 18.40
C TRP A 225 10.26 -10.43 19.84
N ASP A 226 10.01 -9.17 20.14
CA ASP A 226 9.97 -8.64 21.49
C ASP A 226 8.76 -9.19 22.29
N GLN A 227 8.76 -8.97 23.58
CA GLN A 227 7.75 -9.56 24.46
C GLN A 227 6.34 -9.03 24.24
N PRO A 228 6.07 -7.72 23.97
CA PRO A 228 4.72 -7.24 23.69
C PRO A 228 4.03 -7.96 22.54
N VAL A 229 4.73 -8.14 21.42
CA VAL A 229 4.19 -8.82 20.24
C VAL A 229 3.95 -10.30 20.55
N ARG A 230 4.89 -10.97 21.23
CA ARG A 230 4.72 -12.36 21.63
C ARG A 230 3.52 -12.54 22.55
N ARG A 231 3.37 -11.68 23.57
CA ARG A 231 2.22 -11.67 24.47
C ARG A 231 0.91 -11.53 23.70
N TYR A 232 0.83 -10.59 22.79
CA TYR A 232 -0.39 -10.35 21.98
C TYR A 232 -0.76 -11.59 21.17
N ILE A 233 0.21 -12.21 20.52
CA ILE A 233 -0.03 -13.42 19.73
C ILE A 233 -0.41 -14.62 20.62
N ASP A 234 0.27 -14.82 21.74
CA ASP A 234 -0.06 -15.89 22.70
C ASP A 234 -1.52 -15.75 23.19
N GLU A 235 -1.96 -14.52 23.51
CA GLU A 235 -3.36 -14.26 23.88
C GLU A 235 -4.34 -14.54 22.73
N CYS A 236 -3.99 -14.24 21.48
CA CYS A 236 -4.81 -14.58 20.31
C CYS A 236 -4.92 -16.10 20.10
N LEU A 237 -3.83 -16.84 20.32
CA LEU A 237 -3.77 -18.29 20.14
C LEU A 237 -4.51 -19.06 21.23
N GLN A 238 -4.66 -18.50 22.44
CA GLN A 238 -5.46 -19.10 23.52
C GLN A 238 -6.96 -19.11 23.24
N GLY A 239 -7.43 -18.32 22.27
CA GLY A 239 -8.82 -18.35 21.84
C GLY A 239 -9.82 -17.96 22.91
N LYS A 240 -10.95 -18.66 22.95
CA LYS A 240 -12.05 -18.43 23.91
C LYS A 240 -11.68 -18.71 25.36
N GLU A 241 -10.78 -19.63 25.58
CA GLU A 241 -10.31 -20.04 26.93
C GLU A 241 -9.30 -19.04 27.50
N GLY A 242 -8.71 -18.19 26.67
CA GLY A 242 -7.74 -17.19 27.06
C GLY A 242 -8.34 -15.84 27.44
N PRO A 243 -7.49 -14.85 27.74
CA PRO A 243 -7.92 -13.54 28.25
C PRO A 243 -8.70 -12.72 27.22
N ARG A 244 -8.68 -13.11 25.92
CA ARG A 244 -9.40 -12.42 24.85
C ARG A 244 -10.85 -12.87 24.73
N GLY A 245 -11.23 -14.06 25.28
CA GLY A 245 -12.58 -14.61 25.25
C GLY A 245 -13.17 -14.82 23.85
N LYS A 246 -12.31 -14.87 22.80
CA LYS A 246 -12.72 -15.02 21.39
C LYS A 246 -11.63 -15.70 20.57
N ASP A 247 -12.05 -16.49 19.56
CA ASP A 247 -11.13 -17.13 18.64
C ASP A 247 -10.64 -16.13 17.58
N PHE A 248 -9.36 -16.21 17.25
CA PHE A 248 -8.72 -15.43 16.19
C PHE A 248 -8.31 -16.31 15.02
N ASN A 249 -8.27 -15.73 13.82
CA ASN A 249 -7.76 -16.36 12.62
C ASN A 249 -6.51 -15.61 12.12
N MET A 250 -5.44 -16.37 11.88
CA MET A 250 -4.28 -15.81 11.18
C MET A 250 -4.54 -15.75 9.69
N ARG A 251 -4.19 -14.60 9.07
CA ARG A 251 -4.29 -14.35 7.63
C ARG A 251 -3.01 -13.64 7.16
N TRP A 252 -2.08 -14.39 6.60
CA TRP A 252 -0.79 -13.88 6.14
C TRP A 252 -0.64 -14.14 4.64
N ILE A 253 -0.47 -13.06 3.84
CA ILE A 253 -0.31 -13.12 2.38
C ILE A 253 1.14 -12.85 1.98
N ALA A 254 1.92 -12.21 2.84
CA ALA A 254 3.29 -11.77 2.58
C ALA A 254 3.40 -10.69 1.50
N SER A 255 2.36 -9.88 1.34
CA SER A 255 2.32 -8.64 0.55
C SER A 255 1.54 -7.62 1.36
N MET A 256 2.14 -6.46 1.62
CA MET A 256 1.51 -5.44 2.46
C MET A 256 0.24 -4.89 1.82
N VAL A 257 0.25 -4.66 0.50
CA VAL A 257 -0.94 -4.19 -0.22
C VAL A 257 -2.11 -5.16 -0.08
N ALA A 258 -1.88 -6.46 -0.16
CA ALA A 258 -2.93 -7.47 -0.07
C ALA A 258 -3.46 -7.62 1.36
N ASP A 259 -2.58 -7.62 2.36
CA ASP A 259 -2.97 -7.67 3.77
C ASP A 259 -3.74 -6.39 4.18
N VAL A 260 -3.28 -5.19 3.79
CA VAL A 260 -3.97 -3.92 4.04
C VAL A 260 -5.30 -3.86 3.32
N HIS A 261 -5.39 -4.32 2.06
CA HIS A 261 -6.66 -4.37 1.32
C HIS A 261 -7.71 -5.23 2.04
N ARG A 262 -7.29 -6.39 2.57
CA ARG A 262 -8.16 -7.24 3.38
C ARG A 262 -8.61 -6.54 4.66
N ILE A 263 -7.70 -5.82 5.36
CA ILE A 263 -8.00 -5.09 6.59
C ILE A 263 -9.00 -3.96 6.32
N LEU A 264 -8.81 -3.16 5.28
CA LEU A 264 -9.76 -2.11 4.87
C LEU A 264 -11.16 -2.67 4.56
N THR A 265 -11.23 -3.93 4.13
CA THR A 265 -12.50 -4.58 3.74
C THR A 265 -13.18 -5.29 4.91
N ARG A 266 -12.42 -5.94 5.82
CA ARG A 266 -12.96 -6.87 6.84
C ARG A 266 -12.52 -6.55 8.27
N GLY A 267 -11.61 -5.63 8.46
CA GLY A 267 -10.87 -5.47 9.69
C GLY A 267 -9.70 -6.48 9.81
N GLY A 268 -8.88 -6.29 10.80
CA GLY A 268 -7.69 -7.10 11.04
C GLY A 268 -6.54 -6.27 11.59
N VAL A 269 -5.46 -6.93 11.94
CA VAL A 269 -4.19 -6.30 12.30
C VAL A 269 -3.07 -6.89 11.45
N PHE A 270 -2.30 -6.06 10.78
CA PHE A 270 -1.05 -6.43 10.13
C PHE A 270 0.12 -6.03 11.02
N MET A 271 1.08 -6.95 11.15
CA MET A 271 2.28 -6.74 11.97
C MET A 271 3.53 -7.16 11.22
N TYR A 272 4.46 -6.24 11.12
CA TYR A 272 5.84 -6.49 10.75
C TYR A 272 6.75 -5.86 11.81
N PRO A 273 6.86 -6.52 13.00
CA PRO A 273 7.53 -5.95 14.16
C PRO A 273 9.04 -5.97 14.01
N TRP A 274 9.72 -5.28 14.92
CA TRP A 274 11.16 -5.40 15.12
C TRP A 274 11.57 -6.87 15.35
N ASP A 275 12.73 -7.24 14.82
CA ASP A 275 13.29 -8.57 14.88
C ASP A 275 14.69 -8.54 15.49
N LYS A 276 14.89 -9.19 16.61
CA LYS A 276 16.15 -9.19 17.35
C LYS A 276 17.34 -9.81 16.62
N ARG A 277 17.13 -10.47 15.48
CA ARG A 277 18.23 -10.94 14.60
C ARG A 277 18.98 -9.79 13.97
N GLU A 278 18.29 -8.67 13.75
CA GLU A 278 18.84 -7.46 13.16
C GLU A 278 18.64 -6.26 14.11
N PRO A 279 19.32 -6.25 15.27
CA PRO A 279 19.04 -5.27 16.34
C PRO A 279 19.28 -3.82 15.94
N HIS A 280 20.09 -3.59 14.90
CA HIS A 280 20.36 -2.25 14.35
C HIS A 280 19.36 -1.78 13.30
N LYS A 281 18.44 -2.65 12.86
CA LYS A 281 17.38 -2.30 11.94
C LYS A 281 16.06 -2.20 12.70
N PRO A 282 15.40 -1.03 12.71
CA PRO A 282 14.17 -0.82 13.48
C PRO A 282 12.97 -1.60 12.92
N GLY A 283 13.09 -2.20 11.73
CA GLY A 283 12.08 -3.02 11.09
C GLY A 283 12.54 -3.46 9.70
N LYS A 284 11.65 -4.09 8.94
CA LYS A 284 11.93 -4.52 7.57
C LYS A 284 11.34 -3.57 6.52
N LEU A 285 10.13 -3.04 6.78
CA LEU A 285 9.42 -2.15 5.86
C LEU A 285 10.03 -0.75 5.85
N ARG A 286 9.89 -0.04 4.71
CA ARG A 286 10.41 1.33 4.57
C ARG A 286 9.38 2.33 5.06
N LEU A 287 9.86 3.30 5.86
CA LEU A 287 9.00 4.32 6.44
C LEU A 287 8.25 5.12 5.37
N MET A 288 8.96 5.57 4.34
CA MET A 288 8.44 6.56 3.41
C MET A 288 7.69 5.95 2.22
N TYR A 289 8.11 4.78 1.75
CA TYR A 289 7.51 4.14 0.58
C TYR A 289 6.31 3.26 0.91
N GLU A 290 6.30 2.65 2.12
CA GLU A 290 5.30 1.66 2.52
C GLU A 290 4.54 2.10 3.78
N ALA A 291 5.24 2.33 4.90
CA ALA A 291 4.59 2.52 6.20
C ALA A 291 3.76 3.81 6.28
N ASN A 292 4.28 4.95 5.82
CA ASN A 292 3.56 6.24 5.84
C ASN A 292 2.29 6.20 4.99
N PRO A 293 2.31 5.85 3.68
CA PRO A 293 1.09 5.81 2.88
C PRO A 293 0.06 4.82 3.42
N MET A 294 0.48 3.63 3.82
CA MET A 294 -0.43 2.63 4.35
C MET A 294 -1.01 3.02 5.72
N SER A 295 -0.22 3.64 6.59
CA SER A 295 -0.68 4.16 7.88
C SER A 295 -1.74 5.24 7.70
N TRP A 296 -1.55 6.14 6.75
CA TRP A 296 -2.52 7.20 6.51
C TRP A 296 -3.85 6.66 5.98
N LEU A 297 -3.81 5.71 5.05
CA LEU A 297 -5.01 5.00 4.59
C LEU A 297 -5.76 4.31 5.75
N ILE A 298 -5.04 3.58 6.59
CA ILE A 298 -5.62 2.89 7.74
C ILE A 298 -6.27 3.87 8.72
N GLU A 299 -5.60 4.98 9.06
CA GLU A 299 -6.14 5.98 9.98
C GLU A 299 -7.32 6.76 9.38
N GLN A 300 -7.27 7.11 8.09
CA GLN A 300 -8.39 7.74 7.39
C GLN A 300 -9.62 6.82 7.31
N ALA A 301 -9.42 5.52 7.40
CA ALA A 301 -10.49 4.52 7.49
C ALA A 301 -10.93 4.21 8.94
N GLY A 302 -10.45 4.96 9.95
CA GLY A 302 -10.82 4.79 11.36
C GLY A 302 -10.00 3.74 12.12
N GLY A 303 -8.93 3.21 11.54
CA GLY A 303 -7.96 2.34 12.20
C GLY A 303 -6.86 3.11 12.94
N ALA A 304 -5.76 2.43 13.27
CA ALA A 304 -4.57 3.01 13.89
C ALA A 304 -3.30 2.38 13.32
N ALA A 305 -2.16 3.09 13.43
CA ALA A 305 -0.86 2.62 12.95
C ALA A 305 0.27 3.11 13.86
N ILE A 306 1.09 2.17 14.35
CA ILE A 306 2.21 2.43 15.26
C ILE A 306 3.45 1.62 14.85
N ASN A 307 4.63 2.08 15.31
CA ASN A 307 5.87 1.29 15.20
C ASN A 307 6.13 0.40 16.45
N GLY A 308 5.15 0.31 17.34
CA GLY A 308 5.21 -0.30 18.68
C GLY A 308 5.19 0.76 19.78
N GLN A 309 5.94 1.84 19.66
CA GLN A 309 6.08 2.89 20.69
C GLN A 309 5.31 4.16 20.39
N GLN A 310 5.22 4.55 19.12
CA GLN A 310 4.59 5.81 18.72
C GLN A 310 3.87 5.66 17.37
N ARG A 311 3.03 6.63 17.07
CA ARG A 311 2.29 6.70 15.81
C ARG A 311 3.24 6.85 14.62
N ILE A 312 3.07 6.03 13.58
CA ILE A 312 3.95 6.04 12.39
C ILE A 312 3.96 7.41 11.71
N LEU A 313 2.80 8.03 11.53
CA LEU A 313 2.70 9.32 10.82
C LEU A 313 3.40 10.49 11.52
N ASP A 314 3.75 10.36 12.79
CA ASP A 314 4.50 11.39 13.56
C ASP A 314 6.01 11.18 13.50
N LEU A 315 6.49 10.08 12.91
CA LEU A 315 7.91 9.83 12.73
C LEU A 315 8.51 10.84 11.75
N GLN A 316 9.69 11.38 12.12
CA GLN A 316 10.47 12.24 11.25
C GLN A 316 11.53 11.40 10.54
N PRO A 317 11.43 11.20 9.21
CA PRO A 317 12.44 10.47 8.45
C PRO A 317 13.80 11.17 8.51
N THR A 318 14.87 10.39 8.58
CA THR A 318 16.26 10.87 8.58
C THR A 318 16.99 10.52 7.28
N GLN A 319 16.46 9.57 6.52
CA GLN A 319 17.00 9.13 5.24
C GLN A 319 15.88 8.52 4.35
N LEU A 320 16.06 8.52 3.03
CA LEU A 320 15.05 8.02 2.06
C LEU A 320 14.62 6.59 2.32
N HIS A 321 15.57 5.71 2.62
CA HIS A 321 15.33 4.27 2.77
C HIS A 321 15.26 3.84 4.24
N GLU A 322 14.85 4.75 5.12
CA GLU A 322 14.68 4.45 6.54
C GLU A 322 13.67 3.32 6.74
N ARG A 323 14.05 2.32 7.54
CA ARG A 323 13.19 1.18 7.87
C ARG A 323 12.47 1.40 9.20
N VAL A 324 11.31 0.77 9.33
CA VAL A 324 10.47 0.90 10.53
C VAL A 324 9.73 -0.42 10.80
N SER A 325 9.46 -0.72 12.07
CA SER A 325 8.48 -1.73 12.43
C SER A 325 7.06 -1.20 12.20
N VAL A 326 6.14 -2.07 11.81
CA VAL A 326 4.78 -1.68 11.44
C VAL A 326 3.76 -2.56 12.15
N ILE A 327 2.84 -1.91 12.86
CA ILE A 327 1.64 -2.51 13.46
C ILE A 327 0.47 -1.60 13.08
N LEU A 328 -0.44 -2.08 12.25
CA LEU A 328 -1.56 -1.27 11.78
C LEU A 328 -2.84 -2.08 11.59
N GLY A 329 -4.00 -1.42 11.64
CA GLY A 329 -5.29 -2.03 11.40
C GLY A 329 -6.39 -1.58 12.33
N SER A 330 -7.23 -2.52 12.77
CA SER A 330 -8.35 -2.29 13.69
C SER A 330 -7.89 -1.63 14.99
N LYS A 331 -8.46 -0.47 15.29
CA LYS A 331 -7.99 0.47 16.30
C LYS A 331 -7.80 -0.17 17.67
N ASN A 332 -8.82 -0.89 18.17
CA ASN A 332 -8.77 -1.46 19.53
C ASN A 332 -7.65 -2.51 19.70
N GLU A 333 -7.29 -3.22 18.64
CA GLU A 333 -6.21 -4.21 18.65
C GLU A 333 -4.82 -3.53 18.60
N VAL A 334 -4.68 -2.49 17.79
CA VAL A 334 -3.43 -1.71 17.70
C VAL A 334 -3.18 -0.97 19.02
N GLU A 335 -4.19 -0.34 19.62
CA GLU A 335 -4.09 0.32 20.92
C GLU A 335 -3.73 -0.67 22.05
N ARG A 336 -4.23 -1.90 22.00
CA ARG A 336 -3.83 -2.98 22.91
C ARG A 336 -2.35 -3.30 22.78
N LEU A 337 -1.88 -3.51 21.55
CA LEU A 337 -0.46 -3.75 21.29
C LEU A 337 0.40 -2.60 21.78
N HIS A 338 -0.01 -1.35 21.54
CA HIS A 338 0.66 -0.17 22.05
C HIS A 338 0.76 -0.19 23.58
N SER A 339 -0.34 -0.52 24.27
CA SER A 339 -0.34 -0.61 25.75
C SER A 339 0.67 -1.64 26.28
N TYR A 340 0.87 -2.76 25.55
CA TYR A 340 1.85 -3.78 25.93
C TYR A 340 3.30 -3.30 25.77
N HIS A 341 3.58 -2.53 24.72
CA HIS A 341 4.89 -1.91 24.54
C HIS A 341 5.20 -0.87 25.64
N LEU A 342 4.22 -0.05 26.01
CA LEU A 342 4.38 0.95 27.09
C LEU A 342 4.58 0.31 28.48
N GLN A 343 4.08 -0.90 28.73
CA GLN A 343 4.28 -1.61 29.99
C GLN A 343 5.70 -2.19 30.14
N GLN A 344 6.47 -2.28 29.06
CA GLN A 344 7.87 -2.77 29.09
C GLN A 344 8.91 -1.64 29.23
N SER A 345 8.51 -0.39 28.96
CA SER A 345 9.34 0.80 29.10
C SER A 345 9.35 1.24 30.56
#